data_efc0d254427112a9a6fc5439c8d9c3d0
#
_entry.id   efc0d254427112a9a6fc5439c8d9c3d0
#
_cell.length_a   1.000
_cell.length_b   1.000
_cell.length_c   1.000
_cell.angle_alpha   90.00
_cell.angle_beta   90.00
_cell.angle_gamma   90.00
#
_symmetry.space_group_name_H-M   'P 1'
#
loop_
_entity.id
_entity.type
_entity.pdbx_description
1 polymer ?
#
loop_
_entity_poly.entity_id
_entity_poly.type
_entity_poly.pdbx_seq_one_letter_code
_entity_poly.pdbx_strand_id
1 'polypeptide(L)'
;MTRSRILFICSVLFVCSSAIAQRVPIPQQLTFTPYHSNGIYKIGETVGWTVTPGPDAPTYAYKWTVRRNNAVVLEEGKLDLSSGKDKIEIVGDQPEMIYVAIEPYAALAAAPTAPSASGTSAGQSGSASPNQNSQTPDAASTAAAQSGSTAGNPGGSPQPPQWIGGNTGRNNGLYAVGAAVAPTEIRLSTPRPVDFDAFWDGKLALQATVPLDAVITPVPTDVPGVEMSMFALDALGSKAHGYIARPVAEGKYPALILLQYAGVYALNKHPDAEHAADGWLVLNVDSHDKLPSDPSGGIPANYNAVGNTDREKSYFLDMYLRDSRVLDYLATRQDWDGKTVVLTGGSMGGQQSIVLAGLRPDKVTDVLVCVPAGADTNGDLHGRKAGYPYWPSDNQDAMNAALYFDTVNFASRIKAPVMAGFGFIDTVSPPAGVWTMLNQIPGPKEPVPVIDSEHDNYTYMKMEPCHARTRDILDLLVKGGVYTPKELQP
;
A
#
# COMPACT_ATOMS: atom_id res chain seq x y z
N MET A 1 -13.54 -44.27 -59.46
CA MET A 1 -14.81 -43.94 -58.75
C MET A 1 -14.56 -44.05 -57.24
N THR A 2 -14.19 -42.96 -56.59
CA THR A 2 -14.04 -42.95 -55.14
C THR A 2 -14.43 -41.56 -54.65
N ARG A 3 -15.54 -41.52 -53.94
CA ARG A 3 -16.18 -40.30 -53.43
C ARG A 3 -15.46 -39.84 -52.17
N SER A 4 -14.88 -38.64 -52.23
CA SER A 4 -14.34 -37.92 -51.09
C SER A 4 -15.49 -37.28 -50.28
N ARG A 5 -15.58 -37.59 -48.98
CA ARG A 5 -16.50 -36.93 -48.04
C ARG A 5 -15.72 -35.81 -47.33
N ILE A 6 -16.12 -34.59 -47.60
CA ILE A 6 -15.67 -33.41 -46.90
C ILE A 6 -16.49 -33.31 -45.61
N LEU A 7 -15.82 -33.40 -44.46
CA LEU A 7 -16.38 -33.18 -43.12
C LEU A 7 -16.22 -31.70 -42.79
N PHE A 8 -17.32 -30.96 -42.75
CA PHE A 8 -17.38 -29.60 -42.22
C PHE A 8 -17.41 -29.70 -40.69
N ILE A 9 -16.28 -29.28 -40.05
CA ILE A 9 -16.24 -29.07 -38.60
C ILE A 9 -16.58 -27.60 -38.37
N CYS A 10 -17.79 -27.36 -37.89
CA CYS A 10 -18.22 -26.05 -37.39
C CYS A 10 -17.58 -25.83 -36.00
N SER A 11 -16.48 -25.07 -35.96
CA SER A 11 -15.91 -24.58 -34.71
C SER A 11 -16.75 -23.41 -34.23
N VAL A 12 -17.57 -23.63 -33.23
CA VAL A 12 -18.26 -22.57 -32.48
C VAL A 12 -17.22 -21.96 -31.53
N LEU A 13 -16.69 -20.79 -31.91
CA LEU A 13 -15.92 -19.93 -31.02
C LEU A 13 -16.86 -19.38 -29.93
N PHE A 14 -16.79 -19.93 -28.74
CA PHE A 14 -17.33 -19.30 -27.54
C PHE A 14 -16.39 -18.17 -27.16
N VAL A 15 -16.70 -16.96 -27.63
CA VAL A 15 -16.10 -15.73 -27.10
C VAL A 15 -16.70 -15.51 -25.71
N CYS A 16 -16.01 -15.94 -24.68
CA CYS A 16 -16.32 -15.58 -23.30
C CYS A 16 -15.95 -14.11 -23.11
N SER A 17 -16.83 -13.20 -23.47
CA SER A 17 -16.72 -11.79 -23.09
C SER A 17 -16.85 -11.70 -21.57
N SER A 18 -15.73 -11.67 -20.87
CA SER A 18 -15.66 -11.24 -19.48
C SER A 18 -16.05 -9.77 -19.47
N ALA A 19 -17.35 -9.48 -19.35
CA ALA A 19 -17.81 -8.15 -19.05
C ALA A 19 -17.24 -7.79 -17.67
N ILE A 20 -16.12 -7.04 -17.65
CA ILE A 20 -15.71 -6.25 -16.50
C ILE A 20 -16.88 -5.30 -16.29
N ALA A 21 -17.73 -5.61 -15.33
CA ALA A 21 -18.79 -4.70 -14.91
C ALA A 21 -18.09 -3.41 -14.44
N GLN A 22 -18.06 -2.40 -15.30
CA GLN A 22 -17.71 -1.05 -14.91
C GLN A 22 -18.64 -0.68 -13.76
N ARG A 23 -18.11 -0.65 -12.54
CA ARG A 23 -18.85 -0.12 -11.40
C ARG A 23 -19.14 1.34 -11.71
N VAL A 24 -20.42 1.64 -11.89
CA VAL A 24 -20.87 3.03 -12.03
C VAL A 24 -20.45 3.76 -10.75
N PRO A 25 -19.68 4.84 -10.83
CA PRO A 25 -19.29 5.58 -9.65
C PRO A 25 -20.54 6.07 -8.92
N ILE A 26 -20.61 5.83 -7.61
CA ILE A 26 -21.68 6.41 -6.77
C ILE A 26 -21.45 7.93 -6.77
N PRO A 27 -22.46 8.77 -7.06
CA PRO A 27 -22.29 10.22 -7.07
C PRO A 27 -21.75 10.70 -5.73
N GLN A 28 -20.67 11.47 -5.77
CA GLN A 28 -20.06 12.05 -4.58
C GLN A 28 -20.95 13.15 -4.02
N GLN A 29 -21.44 13.00 -2.79
CA GLN A 29 -22.31 14.00 -2.15
C GLN A 29 -21.58 15.25 -1.66
N LEU A 30 -20.27 15.18 -1.43
CA LEU A 30 -19.43 16.28 -1.01
C LEU A 30 -18.17 16.36 -1.86
N THR A 31 -17.75 17.58 -2.17
CA THR A 31 -16.46 17.87 -2.81
C THR A 31 -15.61 18.70 -1.86
N PHE A 32 -14.34 18.34 -1.70
CA PHE A 32 -13.36 19.02 -0.85
C PHE A 32 -12.28 19.66 -1.73
N THR A 33 -12.18 20.99 -1.69
CA THR A 33 -11.14 21.72 -2.41
C THR A 33 -10.14 22.28 -1.41
N PRO A 34 -8.90 21.77 -1.37
CA PRO A 34 -7.88 22.26 -0.45
C PRO A 34 -7.45 23.69 -0.82
N TYR A 35 -6.99 24.46 0.16
CA TYR A 35 -6.50 25.82 -0.08
C TYR A 35 -5.19 25.82 -0.85
N HIS A 36 -4.31 24.82 -0.59
CA HIS A 36 -3.13 24.55 -1.40
C HIS A 36 -3.35 23.24 -2.18
N SER A 37 -3.20 23.29 -3.50
CA SER A 37 -3.46 22.14 -4.38
C SER A 37 -2.54 20.94 -4.13
N ASN A 38 -1.33 21.19 -3.57
CA ASN A 38 -0.40 20.14 -3.15
C ASN A 38 -0.63 19.68 -1.70
N GLY A 39 -1.56 20.32 -0.95
CA GLY A 39 -1.87 20.00 0.44
C GLY A 39 -0.74 20.28 1.44
N ILE A 40 0.27 21.11 1.06
CA ILE A 40 1.44 21.39 1.89
C ILE A 40 1.40 22.85 2.37
N TYR A 41 1.61 23.04 3.66
CA TYR A 41 1.51 24.32 4.36
C TYR A 41 2.75 24.58 5.21
N LYS A 42 2.99 25.85 5.53
CA LYS A 42 4.01 26.27 6.51
C LYS A 42 3.43 26.32 7.92
N ILE A 43 4.28 26.30 8.92
CA ILE A 43 3.86 26.52 10.31
C ILE A 43 3.24 27.91 10.42
N GLY A 44 2.08 27.98 11.09
CA GLY A 44 1.30 29.20 11.29
C GLY A 44 0.34 29.54 10.13
N GLU A 45 0.36 28.80 9.03
CA GLU A 45 -0.63 28.94 7.96
C GLU A 45 -1.97 28.30 8.32
N THR A 46 -3.04 28.82 7.75
CA THR A 46 -4.37 28.18 7.82
C THR A 46 -4.43 27.02 6.84
N VAL A 47 -4.45 25.81 7.36
CA VAL A 47 -4.77 24.59 6.63
C VAL A 47 -6.28 24.52 6.45
N GLY A 48 -6.77 24.32 5.22
CA GLY A 48 -8.22 24.31 5.06
C GLY A 48 -8.71 23.73 3.74
N TRP A 49 -10.00 23.44 3.76
CA TRP A 49 -10.77 22.96 2.60
C TRP A 49 -12.08 23.73 2.48
N THR A 50 -12.43 24.14 1.26
CA THR A 50 -13.79 24.49 0.92
C THR A 50 -14.57 23.22 0.65
N VAL A 51 -15.71 23.04 1.32
CA VAL A 51 -16.61 21.90 1.15
C VAL A 51 -17.83 22.36 0.40
N THR A 52 -18.15 21.70 -0.71
CA THR A 52 -19.35 21.98 -1.51
C THR A 52 -20.19 20.71 -1.68
N PRO A 53 -21.52 20.81 -1.76
CA PRO A 53 -22.37 19.71 -2.16
C PRO A 53 -21.96 19.20 -3.55
N GLY A 54 -22.10 17.89 -3.76
CA GLY A 54 -22.02 17.27 -5.09
C GLY A 54 -23.22 17.65 -5.97
N PRO A 55 -23.33 17.05 -7.16
CA PRO A 55 -24.43 17.32 -8.08
C PRO A 55 -25.81 16.96 -7.51
N ASP A 56 -25.86 15.99 -6.61
CA ASP A 56 -27.07 15.61 -5.90
C ASP A 56 -27.08 16.25 -4.50
N ALA A 57 -28.27 16.67 -4.03
CA ALA A 57 -28.40 17.24 -2.70
C ALA A 57 -27.95 16.20 -1.64
N PRO A 58 -27.18 16.60 -0.62
CA PRO A 58 -26.79 15.69 0.45
C PRO A 58 -27.99 15.07 1.14
N THR A 59 -27.98 13.77 1.32
CA THR A 59 -29.02 13.03 2.06
C THR A 59 -28.73 12.93 3.54
N TYR A 60 -27.55 13.38 3.97
CA TYR A 60 -27.08 13.33 5.35
C TYR A 60 -26.56 14.70 5.80
N ALA A 61 -26.71 14.98 7.10
CA ALA A 61 -25.94 15.98 7.78
C ALA A 61 -24.59 15.37 8.21
N TYR A 62 -23.52 16.13 8.10
CA TYR A 62 -22.16 15.68 8.33
C TYR A 62 -21.54 16.40 9.52
N LYS A 63 -20.77 15.65 10.30
CA LYS A 63 -19.81 16.18 11.29
C LYS A 63 -18.39 15.90 10.80
N TRP A 64 -17.44 16.68 11.29
CA TRP A 64 -16.03 16.49 10.98
C TRP A 64 -15.20 16.49 12.27
N THR A 65 -14.07 15.78 12.24
CA THR A 65 -13.08 15.72 13.30
C THR A 65 -11.70 15.92 12.69
N VAL A 66 -11.00 16.96 13.11
CA VAL A 66 -9.60 17.22 12.74
C VAL A 66 -8.68 16.53 13.74
N ARG A 67 -7.70 15.78 13.23
CA ARG A 67 -6.71 15.08 14.04
C ARG A 67 -5.29 15.42 13.59
N ARG A 68 -4.41 15.66 14.55
CA ARG A 68 -2.96 15.66 14.36
C ARG A 68 -2.48 14.23 14.15
N ASN A 69 -1.71 13.98 13.08
CA ASN A 69 -1.11 12.69 12.74
C ASN A 69 -2.11 11.51 12.79
N ASN A 70 -3.38 11.79 12.50
CA ASN A 70 -4.51 10.86 12.58
C ASN A 70 -4.64 10.15 13.96
N ALA A 71 -4.18 10.75 15.03
CA ALA A 71 -4.25 10.21 16.40
C ALA A 71 -4.90 11.20 17.37
N VAL A 72 -4.33 12.39 17.52
CA VAL A 72 -4.76 13.37 18.54
C VAL A 72 -5.86 14.28 17.98
N VAL A 73 -7.04 14.27 18.58
CA VAL A 73 -8.14 15.17 18.21
C VAL A 73 -7.76 16.61 18.55
N LEU A 74 -7.85 17.49 17.56
CA LEU A 74 -7.60 18.93 17.69
C LEU A 74 -8.92 19.72 17.75
N GLU A 75 -9.84 19.41 16.84
CA GLU A 75 -11.08 20.15 16.70
C GLU A 75 -12.19 19.26 16.11
N GLU A 76 -13.44 19.57 16.43
CA GLU A 76 -14.62 18.90 15.91
C GLU A 76 -15.69 19.93 15.55
N GLY A 77 -16.49 19.63 14.53
CA GLY A 77 -17.56 20.48 14.10
C GLY A 77 -18.60 19.80 13.22
N LYS A 78 -19.52 20.59 12.71
CA LYS A 78 -20.56 20.15 11.78
C LYS A 78 -20.50 21.00 10.53
N LEU A 79 -20.82 20.41 9.37
CA LEU A 79 -20.95 21.15 8.11
C LEU A 79 -22.30 21.84 8.06
N ASP A 80 -22.29 23.14 7.74
CA ASP A 80 -23.47 23.92 7.37
C ASP A 80 -23.42 24.24 5.84
N LEU A 81 -24.09 23.42 5.08
CA LEU A 81 -24.16 23.57 3.62
C LEU A 81 -25.36 24.40 3.14
N SER A 82 -26.09 25.10 4.04
CA SER A 82 -27.28 25.88 3.72
C SER A 82 -27.00 27.04 2.74
N SER A 83 -25.75 27.57 2.75
CA SER A 83 -25.29 28.62 1.83
C SER A 83 -24.71 28.07 0.52
N GLY A 84 -24.76 26.73 0.29
CA GLY A 84 -24.17 26.06 -0.86
C GLY A 84 -22.68 25.70 -0.70
N LYS A 85 -22.03 26.12 0.38
CA LYS A 85 -20.65 25.77 0.72
C LYS A 85 -20.38 25.98 2.21
N ASP A 86 -19.40 25.27 2.72
CA ASP A 86 -18.82 25.45 4.05
C ASP A 86 -17.30 25.31 3.99
N LYS A 87 -16.62 25.43 5.11
CA LYS A 87 -15.18 25.29 5.22
C LYS A 87 -14.79 24.51 6.46
N ILE A 88 -13.67 23.81 6.39
CA ILE A 88 -12.98 23.21 7.52
C ILE A 88 -11.59 23.85 7.55
N GLU A 89 -11.23 24.47 8.67
CA GLU A 89 -9.98 25.22 8.83
C GLU A 89 -9.33 24.89 10.16
N ILE A 90 -8.00 24.81 10.16
CA ILE A 90 -7.17 24.71 11.38
C ILE A 90 -5.86 25.46 11.15
N VAL A 91 -5.23 25.98 12.19
CA VAL A 91 -3.87 26.52 12.09
C VAL A 91 -2.89 25.43 12.49
N GLY A 92 -1.98 25.08 11.57
CA GLY A 92 -0.89 24.16 11.85
C GLY A 92 0.21 24.86 12.67
N ASP A 93 0.44 24.40 13.91
CA ASP A 93 1.35 25.06 14.85
C ASP A 93 2.74 24.40 14.94
N GLN A 94 2.94 23.26 14.30
CA GLN A 94 4.19 22.47 14.30
C GLN A 94 4.28 21.56 13.07
N PRO A 95 5.45 20.93 12.82
CA PRO A 95 5.57 19.90 11.78
C PRO A 95 4.69 18.70 12.08
N GLU A 96 3.67 18.46 11.22
CA GLU A 96 2.65 17.45 11.45
C GLU A 96 1.87 17.10 10.18
N MET A 97 1.13 15.99 10.25
CA MET A 97 0.06 15.68 9.29
C MET A 97 -1.29 16.08 9.91
N ILE A 98 -2.11 16.74 9.13
CA ILE A 98 -3.51 16.99 9.48
C ILE A 98 -4.38 15.95 8.76
N TYR A 99 -5.22 15.27 9.51
CA TYR A 99 -6.20 14.31 9.02
C TYR A 99 -7.59 14.77 9.44
N VAL A 100 -8.50 14.89 8.48
CA VAL A 100 -9.91 15.24 8.78
C VAL A 100 -10.78 14.07 8.37
N ALA A 101 -11.52 13.52 9.34
CA ALA A 101 -12.59 12.56 9.11
C ALA A 101 -13.93 13.29 9.01
N ILE A 102 -14.76 12.95 8.04
CA ILE A 102 -16.08 13.53 7.84
C ILE A 102 -17.10 12.40 7.79
N GLU A 103 -18.05 12.40 8.73
CA GLU A 103 -19.03 11.32 8.94
C GLU A 103 -20.47 11.81 8.84
N PRO A 104 -21.38 11.03 8.23
CA PRO A 104 -22.79 11.30 8.37
C PRO A 104 -23.24 11.04 9.80
N TYR A 105 -24.03 11.94 10.39
CA TYR A 105 -24.55 11.76 11.75
C TYR A 105 -26.09 11.78 11.84
N ALA A 106 -26.77 12.29 10.82
CA ALA A 106 -28.23 12.29 10.74
C ALA A 106 -28.68 12.23 9.28
N ALA A 107 -29.72 11.46 8.97
CA ALA A 107 -30.38 11.52 7.68
C ALA A 107 -31.14 12.85 7.56
N LEU A 108 -31.01 13.55 6.44
CA LEU A 108 -31.84 14.71 6.11
C LEU A 108 -33.19 14.20 5.62
N ALA A 109 -34.31 14.86 6.05
CA ALA A 109 -35.63 14.57 5.50
C ALA A 109 -35.60 14.81 3.98
N ALA A 110 -36.09 13.84 3.22
CA ALA A 110 -36.26 14.04 1.78
C ALA A 110 -37.09 15.31 1.55
N ALA A 111 -36.64 16.18 0.66
CA ALA A 111 -37.44 17.33 0.25
C ALA A 111 -38.86 16.81 -0.17
N PRO A 112 -39.93 17.44 0.24
CA PRO A 112 -41.26 16.98 -0.08
C PRO A 112 -41.39 16.93 -1.61
N THR A 113 -41.49 15.73 -2.16
CA THR A 113 -41.83 15.54 -3.57
C THR A 113 -43.18 16.13 -3.79
N ALA A 114 -43.32 17.01 -4.76
CA ALA A 114 -44.61 17.56 -5.18
C ALA A 114 -45.62 16.41 -5.36
N PRO A 115 -46.87 16.53 -4.88
CA PRO A 115 -47.82 15.45 -4.90
C PRO A 115 -48.10 15.02 -6.33
N SER A 116 -47.66 13.82 -6.70
CA SER A 116 -48.15 13.17 -7.89
C SER A 116 -49.55 12.63 -7.56
N ALA A 117 -50.54 13.08 -8.34
CA ALA A 117 -51.92 12.77 -8.15
C ALA A 117 -52.23 11.30 -8.33
N SER A 118 -52.96 10.77 -7.35
CA SER A 118 -53.97 9.71 -7.40
C SER A 118 -53.63 8.27 -7.77
N GLY A 119 -54.06 7.39 -6.89
CA GLY A 119 -54.35 6.00 -7.16
C GLY A 119 -54.63 5.23 -5.89
N THR A 120 -55.87 5.33 -5.40
CA THR A 120 -56.43 4.51 -4.32
C THR A 120 -56.38 3.02 -4.60
N SER A 121 -55.95 2.20 -3.66
CA SER A 121 -56.67 0.99 -3.27
C SER A 121 -56.19 0.42 -1.92
N ALA A 122 -57.18 0.09 -1.11
CA ALA A 122 -57.10 -0.38 0.26
C ALA A 122 -56.79 -1.90 0.34
N GLY A 123 -56.30 -2.34 1.51
CA GLY A 123 -56.39 -3.77 1.86
C GLY A 123 -55.43 -4.22 2.96
N GLN A 124 -55.82 -4.08 4.21
CA GLN A 124 -55.82 -4.98 5.39
C GLN A 124 -54.53 -5.75 5.78
N SER A 125 -54.01 -5.41 6.92
CA SER A 125 -53.99 -6.11 8.23
C SER A 125 -53.31 -7.48 8.36
N GLY A 126 -52.41 -7.58 9.37
CA GLY A 126 -51.95 -8.84 9.93
C GLY A 126 -50.80 -8.69 10.91
N SER A 127 -51.12 -8.70 12.19
CA SER A 127 -50.29 -8.62 13.38
C SER A 127 -49.41 -9.86 13.60
N ALA A 128 -48.27 -9.71 14.21
CA ALA A 128 -47.83 -10.30 15.50
C ALA A 128 -46.31 -10.23 15.72
N SER A 129 -45.94 -9.65 16.83
CA SER A 129 -44.66 -9.86 17.55
C SER A 129 -44.84 -11.02 18.54
N PRO A 130 -43.90 -11.40 19.42
CA PRO A 130 -42.43 -11.17 19.51
C PRO A 130 -41.67 -12.49 19.81
N ASN A 131 -40.33 -12.49 19.79
CA ASN A 131 -39.61 -13.00 20.97
C ASN A 131 -38.10 -12.62 21.00
N GLN A 132 -37.65 -12.36 22.20
CA GLN A 132 -36.29 -12.04 22.64
C GLN A 132 -35.42 -13.31 22.64
N ASN A 133 -34.11 -13.18 22.42
CA ASN A 133 -33.15 -13.54 23.47
C ASN A 133 -31.72 -13.07 23.18
N SER A 134 -31.14 -12.59 24.25
CA SER A 134 -29.76 -12.15 24.45
C SER A 134 -28.72 -13.25 24.31
N GLN A 135 -27.51 -12.91 23.84
CA GLN A 135 -26.23 -13.19 24.52
C GLN A 135 -25.05 -12.80 23.64
N THR A 136 -24.18 -11.92 24.12
CA THR A 136 -22.77 -11.81 23.76
C THR A 136 -21.98 -12.94 24.42
N PRO A 137 -20.80 -13.40 23.97
CA PRO A 137 -19.58 -12.63 24.01
C PRO A 137 -18.56 -12.87 22.88
N ASP A 138 -17.64 -11.88 22.78
CA ASP A 138 -16.22 -11.94 22.39
C ASP A 138 -15.66 -12.94 21.37
N ALA A 139 -14.94 -12.37 20.41
CA ALA A 139 -13.55 -12.63 20.08
C ALA A 139 -13.24 -12.64 18.58
N ALA A 140 -12.19 -11.90 18.27
CA ALA A 140 -11.20 -12.10 17.20
C ALA A 140 -11.70 -12.31 15.77
N SER A 141 -11.55 -11.25 14.99
CA SER A 141 -11.74 -11.17 13.55
C SER A 141 -10.59 -11.81 12.79
N THR A 142 -10.90 -12.83 12.06
CA THR A 142 -10.15 -13.28 10.87
C THR A 142 -10.83 -12.71 9.64
N ALA A 143 -10.16 -11.79 8.95
CA ALA A 143 -10.63 -11.28 7.67
C ALA A 143 -10.08 -12.13 6.52
N ALA A 144 -10.88 -13.09 6.07
CA ALA A 144 -10.72 -13.72 4.76
C ALA A 144 -11.58 -12.96 3.75
N ALA A 145 -11.00 -12.54 2.64
CA ALA A 145 -11.71 -11.91 1.55
C ALA A 145 -12.61 -12.95 0.86
N GLN A 146 -13.92 -12.79 0.97
CA GLN A 146 -14.89 -13.47 0.12
C GLN A 146 -15.72 -12.44 -0.64
N SER A 147 -15.66 -12.55 -1.97
CA SER A 147 -16.54 -11.88 -2.89
C SER A 147 -17.96 -12.45 -2.77
N GLY A 148 -18.87 -11.69 -2.17
CA GLY A 148 -20.29 -12.03 -2.10
C GLY A 148 -21.13 -10.98 -2.81
N SER A 149 -21.78 -11.37 -3.91
CA SER A 149 -22.81 -10.59 -4.55
C SER A 149 -24.07 -10.59 -3.66
N THR A 150 -24.51 -9.40 -3.22
CA THR A 150 -25.84 -9.26 -2.62
C THR A 150 -26.77 -8.52 -3.56
N ALA A 151 -27.82 -9.21 -3.99
CA ALA A 151 -28.96 -8.63 -4.67
C ALA A 151 -29.66 -7.61 -3.75
N GLY A 152 -30.01 -6.44 -4.31
CA GLY A 152 -30.61 -5.34 -3.57
C GLY A 152 -31.97 -5.70 -2.98
N ASN A 153 -32.18 -5.28 -1.73
CA ASN A 153 -33.45 -5.33 -1.04
C ASN A 153 -34.18 -3.98 -1.26
N PRO A 154 -35.33 -3.92 -1.91
CA PRO A 154 -36.04 -2.66 -2.13
C PRO A 154 -36.85 -2.29 -0.87
N GLY A 155 -36.32 -1.43 -0.03
CA GLY A 155 -37.01 -0.92 1.15
C GLY A 155 -36.14 -0.48 2.33
N GLY A 156 -34.82 -0.47 2.18
CA GLY A 156 -33.90 0.02 3.21
C GLY A 156 -33.81 1.54 3.26
N SER A 157 -33.65 2.12 4.46
CA SER A 157 -33.26 3.52 4.64
C SER A 157 -32.02 3.83 3.80
N PRO A 158 -31.86 5.07 3.27
CA PRO A 158 -30.69 5.44 2.49
C PRO A 158 -29.41 5.09 3.24
N GLN A 159 -28.58 4.24 2.66
CA GLN A 159 -27.24 3.96 3.22
C GLN A 159 -26.36 5.21 3.05
N PRO A 160 -25.50 5.51 4.02
CA PRO A 160 -24.53 6.60 3.83
C PRO A 160 -23.72 6.35 2.57
N PRO A 161 -23.33 7.44 1.85
CA PRO A 161 -22.56 7.29 0.63
C PRO A 161 -21.28 6.53 0.92
N GLN A 162 -21.09 5.45 0.18
CA GLN A 162 -19.82 4.72 0.24
C GLN A 162 -18.75 5.60 -0.39
N TRP A 163 -17.66 5.79 0.31
CA TRP A 163 -16.51 6.53 -0.18
C TRP A 163 -16.01 5.92 -1.49
N ILE A 164 -15.97 6.72 -2.57
CA ILE A 164 -15.40 6.30 -3.84
C ILE A 164 -13.93 6.66 -3.82
N GLY A 165 -13.08 5.68 -3.61
CA GLY A 165 -11.63 5.82 -3.62
C GLY A 165 -10.94 5.52 -2.33
N GLY A 166 -11.67 5.20 -1.26
CA GLY A 166 -11.13 4.63 -0.06
C GLY A 166 -11.48 3.16 0.08
N ASN A 167 -10.74 2.43 0.89
CA ASN A 167 -11.10 1.08 1.27
C ASN A 167 -12.40 1.10 2.06
N THR A 168 -13.51 0.76 1.39
CA THR A 168 -14.85 0.78 1.97
C THR A 168 -15.00 -0.13 3.20
N GLY A 169 -14.06 -1.06 3.41
CA GLY A 169 -14.01 -1.92 4.59
C GLY A 169 -13.37 -1.23 5.81
N ARG A 170 -12.55 -0.20 5.61
CA ARG A 170 -11.80 0.46 6.71
C ARG A 170 -12.38 1.81 7.12
N ASN A 171 -12.98 2.56 6.20
CA ASN A 171 -13.52 3.89 6.47
C ASN A 171 -15.04 3.95 6.64
N ASN A 172 -15.75 2.83 6.61
CA ASN A 172 -17.18 2.73 6.96
C ASN A 172 -18.08 3.87 6.41
N GLY A 173 -17.88 4.29 5.15
CA GLY A 173 -18.65 5.37 4.55
C GLY A 173 -18.22 6.78 4.96
N LEU A 174 -17.01 6.94 5.52
CA LEU A 174 -16.42 8.22 5.86
C LEU A 174 -15.80 8.90 4.63
N TYR A 175 -15.87 10.23 4.58
CA TYR A 175 -14.92 11.01 3.79
C TYR A 175 -13.68 11.30 4.65
N ALA A 176 -12.53 11.36 4.01
CA ALA A 176 -11.33 11.85 4.65
C ALA A 176 -10.56 12.78 3.72
N VAL A 177 -9.91 13.78 4.31
CA VAL A 177 -8.97 14.66 3.60
C VAL A 177 -7.75 14.87 4.48
N GLY A 178 -6.59 15.10 3.83
CA GLY A 178 -5.33 15.23 4.52
C GLY A 178 -4.54 16.45 4.05
N ALA A 179 -3.67 16.94 4.94
CA ALA A 179 -2.70 17.98 4.64
C ALA A 179 -1.42 17.77 5.44
N ALA A 180 -0.33 18.40 5.01
CA ALA A 180 0.96 18.36 5.67
C ALA A 180 1.40 19.78 6.05
N VAL A 181 1.86 19.96 7.29
CA VAL A 181 2.45 21.21 7.78
C VAL A 181 3.94 20.98 7.98
N ALA A 182 4.77 21.75 7.28
CA ALA A 182 6.24 21.66 7.32
C ALA A 182 6.75 20.18 7.31
N PRO A 183 6.30 19.33 6.36
CA PRO A 183 6.51 17.88 6.45
C PRO A 183 7.98 17.46 6.41
N THR A 184 8.85 18.27 5.82
CA THR A 184 10.30 18.05 5.80
C THR A 184 10.98 18.24 7.16
N GLU A 185 10.25 18.78 8.15
CA GLU A 185 10.71 19.00 9.52
C GLU A 185 10.15 17.95 10.50
N ILE A 186 9.29 17.04 10.06
CA ILE A 186 8.77 15.94 10.90
C ILE A 186 9.95 15.05 11.29
N ARG A 187 10.16 14.90 12.61
CA ARG A 187 11.27 14.12 13.18
C ARG A 187 10.80 12.72 13.61
N LEU A 188 11.76 11.81 13.74
CA LEU A 188 11.51 10.47 14.30
C LEU A 188 10.93 10.58 15.72
N SER A 189 10.02 9.66 16.05
CA SER A 189 9.36 9.63 17.36
C SER A 189 10.29 9.09 18.45
N THR A 190 11.12 8.10 18.11
CA THR A 190 12.03 7.43 19.04
C THR A 190 13.43 7.37 18.44
N PRO A 191 14.50 7.68 19.22
CA PRO A 191 15.87 7.58 18.74
C PRO A 191 16.23 6.16 18.28
N ARG A 192 17.05 6.08 17.24
CA ARG A 192 17.62 4.83 16.74
C ARG A 192 18.44 4.14 17.84
N PRO A 193 18.31 2.81 18.03
CA PRO A 193 19.12 2.07 18.98
C PRO A 193 20.63 2.24 18.73
N VAL A 194 21.40 2.41 19.78
CA VAL A 194 22.84 2.66 19.68
C VAL A 194 23.61 1.48 19.08
N ASP A 195 23.11 0.27 19.24
CA ASP A 195 23.69 -0.97 18.73
C ASP A 195 23.02 -1.46 17.42
N PHE A 196 22.18 -0.64 16.79
CA PHE A 196 21.46 -1.00 15.56
C PHE A 196 22.40 -1.48 14.44
N ASP A 197 23.48 -0.71 14.19
CA ASP A 197 24.44 -1.08 13.15
C ASP A 197 25.17 -2.37 13.50
N ALA A 198 25.65 -2.50 14.74
CA ALA A 198 26.33 -3.71 15.19
C ALA A 198 25.44 -4.96 15.11
N PHE A 199 24.15 -4.81 15.42
CA PHE A 199 23.18 -5.90 15.30
C PHE A 199 23.07 -6.37 13.84
N TRP A 200 22.79 -5.47 12.90
CA TRP A 200 22.57 -5.84 11.52
C TRP A 200 23.84 -6.26 10.79
N ASP A 201 24.96 -5.59 11.05
CA ASP A 201 26.26 -5.96 10.47
C ASP A 201 26.69 -7.35 10.97
N GLY A 202 26.40 -7.69 12.24
CA GLY A 202 26.59 -9.03 12.79
C GLY A 202 25.72 -10.09 12.09
N LYS A 203 24.45 -9.78 11.80
CA LYS A 203 23.54 -10.71 11.08
C LYS A 203 24.00 -10.93 9.63
N LEU A 204 24.40 -9.88 8.94
CA LEU A 204 24.94 -9.97 7.58
C LEU A 204 26.26 -10.76 7.55
N ALA A 205 27.13 -10.59 8.55
CA ALA A 205 28.37 -11.36 8.67
C ALA A 205 28.09 -12.85 8.89
N LEU A 206 27.10 -13.20 9.73
CA LEU A 206 26.67 -14.59 9.90
C LEU A 206 26.09 -15.16 8.61
N GLN A 207 25.22 -14.41 7.93
CA GLN A 207 24.65 -14.83 6.63
C GLN A 207 25.74 -15.08 5.58
N ALA A 208 26.78 -14.27 5.54
CA ALA A 208 27.89 -14.43 4.60
C ALA A 208 28.65 -15.76 4.77
N THR A 209 28.54 -16.42 5.94
CA THR A 209 29.14 -17.76 6.17
C THR A 209 28.29 -18.90 5.60
N VAL A 210 27.02 -18.63 5.25
CA VAL A 210 26.11 -19.63 4.66
C VAL A 210 26.37 -19.71 3.16
N PRO A 211 26.66 -20.89 2.56
CA PRO A 211 26.74 -21.05 1.11
C PRO A 211 25.43 -20.62 0.44
N LEU A 212 25.50 -20.16 -0.81
CA LEU A 212 24.28 -19.78 -1.55
C LEU A 212 23.43 -20.98 -1.94
N ASP A 213 24.07 -22.10 -2.26
CA ASP A 213 23.47 -23.36 -2.74
C ASP A 213 22.25 -23.14 -3.64
N ALA A 214 22.46 -22.28 -4.64
CA ALA A 214 21.39 -21.79 -5.51
C ALA A 214 20.79 -22.93 -6.34
N VAL A 215 19.50 -23.18 -6.19
CA VAL A 215 18.73 -24.09 -7.02
C VAL A 215 17.85 -23.26 -7.98
N ILE A 216 18.09 -23.44 -9.30
CA ILE A 216 17.37 -22.72 -10.34
C ILE A 216 16.55 -23.71 -11.16
N THR A 217 15.24 -23.53 -11.17
CA THR A 217 14.29 -24.43 -11.86
C THR A 217 13.55 -23.66 -12.95
N PRO A 218 13.71 -24.01 -14.24
CA PRO A 218 12.97 -23.35 -15.32
C PRO A 218 11.45 -23.43 -15.13
N VAL A 219 10.75 -22.34 -15.45
CA VAL A 219 9.29 -22.27 -15.46
C VAL A 219 8.80 -21.68 -16.78
N PRO A 220 7.63 -22.12 -17.30
CA PRO A 220 7.10 -21.59 -18.55
C PRO A 220 6.67 -20.14 -18.43
N THR A 221 6.82 -19.38 -19.50
CA THR A 221 6.24 -18.04 -19.71
C THR A 221 5.57 -18.00 -21.08
N ASP A 222 4.54 -17.17 -21.22
CA ASP A 222 3.81 -16.89 -22.46
C ASP A 222 4.32 -15.61 -23.16
N VAL A 223 5.28 -14.90 -22.55
CA VAL A 223 5.89 -13.69 -23.12
C VAL A 223 7.03 -14.06 -24.06
N PRO A 224 6.93 -13.77 -25.37
CA PRO A 224 7.97 -14.10 -26.33
C PRO A 224 9.31 -13.41 -26.03
N GLY A 225 10.41 -14.11 -26.26
CA GLY A 225 11.76 -13.55 -26.10
C GLY A 225 12.22 -13.45 -24.64
N VAL A 226 11.49 -14.06 -23.71
CA VAL A 226 11.81 -14.10 -22.28
C VAL A 226 11.97 -15.54 -21.82
N GLU A 227 12.93 -15.79 -20.94
CA GLU A 227 13.02 -17.01 -20.15
C GLU A 227 12.82 -16.73 -18.68
N MET A 228 12.20 -17.68 -17.97
CA MET A 228 11.90 -17.59 -16.55
C MET A 228 12.37 -18.83 -15.80
N SER A 229 12.71 -18.62 -14.53
CA SER A 229 13.02 -19.70 -13.58
C SER A 229 12.53 -19.32 -12.18
N MET A 230 12.27 -20.32 -11.35
CA MET A 230 12.24 -20.16 -9.90
C MET A 230 13.64 -20.27 -9.36
N PHE A 231 13.93 -19.54 -8.29
CA PHE A 231 15.15 -19.71 -7.50
C PHE A 231 14.82 -20.11 -6.07
N ALA A 232 15.73 -20.86 -5.46
CA ALA A 232 15.83 -21.08 -4.03
C ALA A 232 17.30 -20.90 -3.62
N LEU A 233 17.54 -20.04 -2.64
CA LEU A 233 18.88 -19.68 -2.15
C LEU A 233 18.94 -19.95 -0.66
N ASP A 234 19.99 -20.58 -0.17
CA ASP A 234 20.17 -20.74 1.27
C ASP A 234 20.51 -19.42 1.92
N ALA A 235 19.77 -19.07 2.97
CA ALA A 235 19.95 -17.89 3.81
C ALA A 235 20.17 -18.32 5.27
N LEU A 236 20.50 -17.37 6.15
CA LEU A 236 20.69 -17.68 7.56
C LEU A 236 19.39 -18.20 8.18
N GLY A 237 19.33 -19.50 8.49
CA GLY A 237 18.18 -20.15 9.14
C GLY A 237 16.95 -20.37 8.25
N SER A 238 16.97 -19.99 6.96
CA SER A 238 15.83 -20.07 6.04
C SER A 238 16.28 -20.13 4.58
N LYS A 239 15.32 -20.10 3.64
CA LYS A 239 15.62 -19.96 2.20
C LYS A 239 14.92 -18.76 1.61
N ALA A 240 15.62 -18.03 0.72
CA ALA A 240 15.03 -17.02 -0.14
C ALA A 240 14.50 -17.69 -1.42
N HIS A 241 13.25 -17.42 -1.76
CA HIS A 241 12.60 -17.95 -2.94
C HIS A 241 12.09 -16.81 -3.83
N GLY A 242 11.86 -17.10 -5.11
CA GLY A 242 11.30 -16.13 -6.02
C GLY A 242 11.35 -16.57 -7.49
N TYR A 243 11.03 -15.64 -8.37
CA TYR A 243 11.17 -15.80 -9.81
C TYR A 243 12.32 -14.97 -10.37
N ILE A 244 12.98 -15.49 -11.38
CA ILE A 244 13.90 -14.76 -12.25
C ILE A 244 13.29 -14.71 -13.63
N ALA A 245 13.26 -13.54 -14.25
CA ALA A 245 12.93 -13.37 -15.66
C ALA A 245 14.04 -12.56 -16.34
N ARG A 246 14.41 -12.95 -17.57
CA ARG A 246 15.40 -12.23 -18.37
C ARG A 246 15.10 -12.35 -19.86
N PRO A 247 15.63 -11.45 -20.69
CA PRO A 247 15.62 -11.66 -22.13
C PRO A 247 16.38 -12.95 -22.53
N VAL A 248 15.88 -13.67 -23.53
CA VAL A 248 16.58 -14.84 -24.12
C VAL A 248 17.87 -14.43 -24.81
N ALA A 249 17.92 -13.22 -25.36
CA ALA A 249 19.10 -12.69 -26.04
C ALA A 249 20.29 -12.67 -25.08
N GLU A 250 21.47 -12.99 -25.61
CA GLU A 250 22.71 -12.85 -24.87
C GLU A 250 22.98 -11.36 -24.59
N GLY A 251 23.36 -11.04 -23.38
CA GLY A 251 23.63 -9.66 -23.00
C GLY A 251 23.86 -9.48 -21.51
N LYS A 252 24.08 -8.23 -21.12
CA LYS A 252 24.12 -7.79 -19.73
C LYS A 252 23.00 -6.80 -19.49
N TYR A 253 22.22 -7.06 -18.46
CA TYR A 253 20.98 -6.35 -18.20
C TYR A 253 21.02 -5.64 -16.84
N PRO A 254 20.41 -4.45 -16.71
CA PRO A 254 20.17 -3.84 -15.40
C PRO A 254 19.26 -4.72 -14.59
N ALA A 255 19.47 -4.78 -13.28
CA ALA A 255 18.66 -5.60 -12.37
C ALA A 255 17.49 -4.81 -11.78
N LEU A 256 16.30 -5.40 -11.85
CA LEU A 256 15.08 -4.94 -11.19
C LEU A 256 14.66 -5.96 -10.14
N ILE A 257 14.63 -5.56 -8.88
CA ILE A 257 14.22 -6.42 -7.76
C ILE A 257 12.84 -5.97 -7.29
N LEU A 258 11.86 -6.87 -7.40
CA LEU A 258 10.48 -6.69 -6.97
C LEU A 258 10.31 -7.35 -5.61
N LEU A 259 9.78 -6.60 -4.64
CA LEU A 259 9.56 -7.10 -3.27
C LEU A 259 8.06 -7.16 -2.96
N GLN A 260 7.65 -8.28 -2.37
CA GLN A 260 6.26 -8.67 -2.16
C GLN A 260 5.55 -7.76 -1.14
N TYR A 261 4.30 -7.33 -1.43
CA TYR A 261 3.46 -6.67 -0.42
C TYR A 261 2.89 -7.67 0.61
N ALA A 262 2.28 -7.15 1.69
CA ALA A 262 1.82 -7.97 2.80
C ALA A 262 0.77 -9.01 2.38
N GLY A 263 0.90 -10.21 2.94
CA GLY A 263 0.00 -11.34 2.69
C GLY A 263 0.75 -12.60 2.25
N VAL A 264 0.09 -13.74 2.39
CA VAL A 264 0.59 -15.04 1.95
C VAL A 264 -0.14 -15.45 0.68
N TYR A 265 0.48 -15.29 -0.47
CA TYR A 265 -0.12 -15.54 -1.79
C TYR A 265 0.96 -15.96 -2.80
N ALA A 266 0.56 -16.62 -3.87
CA ALA A 266 1.47 -16.95 -4.97
C ALA A 266 1.88 -15.68 -5.72
N LEU A 267 3.17 -15.52 -6.02
CA LEU A 267 3.66 -14.40 -6.80
C LEU A 267 3.10 -14.45 -8.24
N ASN A 268 2.69 -13.27 -8.74
CA ASN A 268 2.33 -13.13 -10.14
C ASN A 268 3.60 -12.95 -10.98
N LYS A 269 3.89 -13.91 -11.84
CA LYS A 269 5.09 -13.92 -12.68
C LYS A 269 4.94 -13.20 -14.03
N HIS A 270 3.71 -12.83 -14.42
CA HIS A 270 3.49 -12.20 -15.73
C HIS A 270 4.10 -10.79 -15.83
N PRO A 271 3.96 -9.89 -14.86
CA PRO A 271 4.65 -8.60 -14.87
C PRO A 271 6.19 -8.73 -14.88
N ASP A 272 6.72 -9.80 -14.27
CA ASP A 272 8.18 -10.05 -14.29
C ASP A 272 8.67 -10.31 -15.72
N ALA A 273 7.88 -11.11 -16.47
CA ALA A 273 8.19 -11.39 -17.85
C ALA A 273 8.03 -10.16 -18.76
N GLU A 274 7.05 -9.28 -18.50
CA GLU A 274 6.90 -8.02 -19.22
C GLU A 274 8.12 -7.11 -19.02
N HIS A 275 8.56 -6.91 -17.77
CA HIS A 275 9.77 -6.15 -17.48
C HIS A 275 11.02 -6.76 -18.12
N ALA A 276 11.11 -8.10 -18.16
CA ALA A 276 12.22 -8.76 -18.82
C ALA A 276 12.18 -8.54 -20.35
N ALA A 277 10.99 -8.51 -20.98
CA ALA A 277 10.85 -8.17 -22.40
C ALA A 277 11.30 -6.73 -22.69
N ASP A 278 11.15 -5.81 -21.72
CA ASP A 278 11.64 -4.43 -21.79
C ASP A 278 13.17 -4.32 -21.61
N GLY A 279 13.85 -5.40 -21.24
CA GLY A 279 15.31 -5.45 -21.13
C GLY A 279 15.86 -5.50 -19.72
N TRP A 280 15.05 -5.83 -18.72
CA TRP A 280 15.48 -6.02 -17.34
C TRP A 280 15.90 -7.47 -17.04
N LEU A 281 16.89 -7.64 -16.16
CA LEU A 281 17.06 -8.84 -15.36
C LEU A 281 16.21 -8.69 -14.10
N VAL A 282 15.07 -9.39 -14.04
CA VAL A 282 14.09 -9.25 -12.98
C VAL A 282 14.27 -10.36 -11.93
N LEU A 283 14.26 -9.99 -10.66
CA LEU A 283 14.19 -10.91 -9.53
C LEU A 283 12.96 -10.52 -8.67
N ASN A 284 11.91 -11.35 -8.71
CA ASN A 284 10.71 -11.15 -7.90
C ASN A 284 10.80 -12.06 -6.67
N VAL A 285 10.92 -11.45 -5.49
CA VAL A 285 11.27 -12.12 -4.22
C VAL A 285 10.01 -12.43 -3.43
N ASP A 286 9.85 -13.69 -3.04
CA ASP A 286 8.85 -14.08 -2.05
C ASP A 286 9.35 -13.70 -0.65
N SER A 287 8.56 -12.95 0.10
CA SER A 287 8.90 -12.51 1.46
C SER A 287 8.94 -13.64 2.48
N HIS A 288 8.45 -14.82 2.09
CA HIS A 288 8.29 -15.98 2.94
C HIS A 288 9.27 -17.11 2.53
N ASP A 289 9.59 -17.99 3.46
CA ASP A 289 10.36 -19.23 3.16
C ASP A 289 9.42 -20.27 2.55
N LYS A 290 9.01 -20.08 1.31
CA LYS A 290 8.15 -20.98 0.54
C LYS A 290 8.32 -20.80 -0.95
N LEU A 291 7.84 -21.77 -1.72
CA LEU A 291 7.86 -21.66 -3.19
C LEU A 291 6.95 -20.51 -3.66
N PRO A 292 7.38 -19.68 -4.59
CA PRO A 292 6.63 -18.51 -5.04
C PRO A 292 5.30 -18.86 -5.77
N SER A 293 5.14 -20.11 -6.17
CA SER A 293 3.92 -20.64 -6.79
C SER A 293 2.94 -21.28 -5.79
N ASP A 294 3.35 -21.49 -4.54
CA ASP A 294 2.54 -22.20 -3.54
C ASP A 294 2.08 -21.27 -2.41
N PRO A 295 0.80 -20.82 -2.43
CA PRO A 295 0.26 -19.99 -1.37
C PRO A 295 0.01 -20.75 -0.05
N SER A 296 0.07 -22.09 -0.06
CA SER A 296 -0.31 -22.94 1.09
C SER A 296 0.82 -23.19 2.09
N GLY A 297 1.99 -22.65 1.88
CA GLY A 297 3.28 -22.96 2.53
C GLY A 297 3.38 -22.96 4.06
N GLY A 298 2.26 -23.04 4.80
CA GLY A 298 2.28 -23.16 6.27
C GLY A 298 2.65 -21.87 7.01
N ILE A 299 2.72 -20.74 6.33
CA ILE A 299 2.98 -19.44 6.95
C ILE A 299 1.76 -18.99 7.74
N PRO A 300 1.89 -18.62 9.03
CA PRO A 300 0.76 -18.16 9.82
C PRO A 300 0.21 -16.83 9.26
N ALA A 301 -1.12 -16.65 9.29
CA ALA A 301 -1.76 -15.43 8.80
C ALA A 301 -1.28 -14.15 9.54
N ASN A 302 -0.87 -14.30 10.79
CA ASN A 302 -0.31 -13.24 11.63
C ASN A 302 1.24 -13.27 11.68
N TYR A 303 1.90 -13.67 10.60
CA TYR A 303 3.37 -13.76 10.53
C TYR A 303 4.06 -12.47 11.00
N ASN A 304 3.45 -11.31 10.74
CA ASN A 304 3.95 -10.00 11.17
C ASN A 304 3.99 -9.79 12.69
N ALA A 305 3.36 -10.67 13.46
CA ALA A 305 3.41 -10.66 14.93
C ALA A 305 4.29 -11.78 15.51
N VAL A 306 4.80 -12.69 14.67
CA VAL A 306 5.61 -13.84 15.12
C VAL A 306 6.95 -13.34 15.64
N GLY A 307 7.26 -13.66 16.91
CA GLY A 307 8.53 -13.32 17.56
C GLY A 307 8.76 -11.83 17.80
N ASN A 308 7.74 -10.99 17.67
CA ASN A 308 7.89 -9.52 17.67
C ASN A 308 8.24 -8.90 19.04
N THR A 309 8.36 -9.70 20.12
CA THR A 309 8.89 -9.24 21.41
C THR A 309 10.40 -9.45 21.57
N ASP A 310 11.05 -10.03 20.57
CA ASP A 310 12.48 -10.34 20.60
C ASP A 310 13.09 -10.09 19.22
N ARG A 311 14.01 -9.14 19.11
CA ARG A 311 14.68 -8.81 17.84
C ARG A 311 15.42 -10.01 17.21
N GLU A 312 15.78 -11.01 18.01
CA GLU A 312 16.45 -12.24 17.55
C GLU A 312 15.48 -13.27 16.97
N LYS A 313 14.16 -13.10 17.17
CA LYS A 313 13.11 -14.06 16.81
C LYS A 313 12.02 -13.45 15.92
N SER A 314 12.07 -12.16 15.67
CA SER A 314 11.08 -11.50 14.82
C SER A 314 11.09 -12.09 13.41
N TYR A 315 9.91 -12.36 12.87
CA TYR A 315 9.73 -12.82 11.50
C TYR A 315 10.41 -11.90 10.47
N PHE A 316 10.45 -10.58 10.77
CA PHE A 316 11.10 -9.59 9.91
C PHE A 316 12.63 -9.75 9.87
N LEU A 317 13.27 -10.35 10.88
CA LEU A 317 14.70 -10.65 10.83
C LEU A 317 15.01 -11.58 9.64
N ASP A 318 14.31 -12.72 9.60
CA ASP A 318 14.51 -13.70 8.53
C ASP A 318 14.07 -13.16 7.16
N MET A 319 12.98 -12.39 7.11
CA MET A 319 12.50 -11.74 5.89
C MET A 319 13.58 -10.84 5.28
N TYR A 320 14.14 -9.92 6.06
CA TYR A 320 15.15 -8.97 5.56
C TYR A 320 16.48 -9.65 5.20
N LEU A 321 16.83 -10.74 5.90
CA LEU A 321 17.97 -11.54 5.53
C LEU A 321 17.76 -12.28 4.21
N ARG A 322 16.57 -12.84 3.96
CA ARG A 322 16.21 -13.43 2.65
C ARG A 322 16.33 -12.42 1.52
N ASP A 323 15.79 -11.20 1.72
CA ASP A 323 15.90 -10.12 0.73
C ASP A 323 17.37 -9.77 0.43
N SER A 324 18.19 -9.64 1.49
CA SER A 324 19.62 -9.35 1.35
C SER A 324 20.36 -10.44 0.60
N ARG A 325 19.92 -11.72 0.73
CA ARG A 325 20.54 -12.85 0.06
C ARG A 325 20.42 -12.80 -1.46
N VAL A 326 19.34 -12.21 -1.95
CA VAL A 326 19.11 -12.03 -3.39
C VAL A 326 20.16 -11.14 -4.04
N LEU A 327 20.66 -10.12 -3.33
CA LEU A 327 21.77 -9.27 -3.79
C LEU A 327 23.11 -10.03 -3.84
N ASP A 328 23.31 -11.00 -2.95
CA ASP A 328 24.51 -11.85 -3.02
C ASP A 328 24.45 -12.77 -4.23
N TYR A 329 23.26 -13.33 -4.52
CA TYR A 329 23.06 -14.16 -5.71
C TYR A 329 23.21 -13.33 -7.00
N LEU A 330 22.61 -12.12 -7.07
CA LEU A 330 22.75 -11.24 -8.22
C LEU A 330 24.22 -10.98 -8.57
N ALA A 331 25.08 -10.80 -7.57
CA ALA A 331 26.51 -10.58 -7.76
C ALA A 331 27.25 -11.76 -8.42
N THR A 332 26.67 -12.97 -8.44
CA THR A 332 27.25 -14.15 -9.12
C THR A 332 26.82 -14.28 -10.57
N ARG A 333 25.83 -13.51 -11.02
CA ARG A 333 25.24 -13.64 -12.33
C ARG A 333 26.08 -12.96 -13.42
N GLN A 334 26.27 -13.67 -14.53
CA GLN A 334 27.04 -13.19 -15.67
C GLN A 334 26.23 -12.28 -16.61
N ASP A 335 24.91 -12.37 -16.55
CA ASP A 335 23.95 -11.58 -17.34
C ASP A 335 23.51 -10.27 -16.65
N TRP A 336 23.94 -10.01 -15.42
CA TRP A 336 23.80 -8.72 -14.79
C TRP A 336 24.83 -7.72 -15.35
N ASP A 337 24.46 -6.44 -15.53
CA ASP A 337 25.34 -5.38 -16.04
C ASP A 337 26.48 -4.99 -15.08
N GLY A 338 26.44 -5.50 -13.85
CA GLY A 338 27.45 -5.29 -12.83
C GLY A 338 27.35 -3.94 -12.10
N LYS A 339 26.32 -3.13 -12.38
CA LYS A 339 26.21 -1.78 -11.83
C LYS A 339 24.79 -1.36 -11.39
N THR A 340 23.76 -1.69 -12.17
CA THR A 340 22.41 -1.17 -11.95
C THR A 340 21.60 -2.15 -11.12
N VAL A 341 21.08 -1.68 -9.97
CA VAL A 341 20.20 -2.43 -9.08
C VAL A 341 19.08 -1.51 -8.60
N VAL A 342 17.89 -1.73 -9.14
CA VAL A 342 16.68 -0.99 -8.78
C VAL A 342 15.82 -1.83 -7.85
N LEU A 343 15.45 -1.30 -6.69
CA LEU A 343 14.50 -1.92 -5.78
C LEU A 343 13.14 -1.27 -5.94
N THR A 344 12.08 -2.08 -6.00
CA THR A 344 10.71 -1.57 -6.05
C THR A 344 9.73 -2.47 -5.31
N GLY A 345 8.68 -1.87 -4.78
CA GLY A 345 7.59 -2.56 -4.10
C GLY A 345 6.56 -1.60 -3.54
N GLY A 346 5.36 -2.13 -3.29
CA GLY A 346 4.30 -1.41 -2.62
C GLY A 346 4.12 -1.90 -1.18
N SER A 347 3.67 -1.03 -0.26
CA SER A 347 3.33 -1.42 1.12
C SER A 347 4.50 -2.11 1.84
N MET A 348 4.34 -3.36 2.29
CA MET A 348 5.43 -4.17 2.87
C MET A 348 6.58 -4.39 1.87
N GLY A 349 6.31 -4.45 0.56
CA GLY A 349 7.38 -4.50 -0.45
C GLY A 349 8.19 -3.20 -0.49
N GLY A 350 7.53 -2.06 -0.29
CA GLY A 350 8.20 -0.77 -0.09
C GLY A 350 9.01 -0.72 1.21
N GLN A 351 8.49 -1.29 2.30
CA GLN A 351 9.23 -1.48 3.56
C GLN A 351 10.52 -2.28 3.32
N GLN A 352 10.42 -3.43 2.68
CA GLN A 352 11.57 -4.29 2.35
C GLN A 352 12.58 -3.57 1.44
N SER A 353 12.10 -2.79 0.45
CA SER A 353 12.98 -2.02 -0.44
C SER A 353 13.82 -0.98 0.32
N ILE A 354 13.21 -0.23 1.24
CA ILE A 354 13.89 0.75 2.10
C ILE A 354 14.89 0.05 3.02
N VAL A 355 14.48 -1.06 3.64
CA VAL A 355 15.34 -1.86 4.51
C VAL A 355 16.54 -2.40 3.75
N LEU A 356 16.31 -3.01 2.60
CA LEU A 356 17.38 -3.62 1.79
C LEU A 356 18.38 -2.57 1.29
N ALA A 357 17.91 -1.39 0.89
CA ALA A 357 18.79 -0.28 0.52
C ALA A 357 19.63 0.23 1.69
N GLY A 358 19.07 0.25 2.92
CA GLY A 358 19.81 0.61 4.13
C GLY A 358 20.74 -0.48 4.64
N LEU A 359 20.43 -1.77 4.44
CA LEU A 359 21.29 -2.90 4.78
C LEU A 359 22.48 -3.04 3.82
N ARG A 360 22.27 -2.77 2.55
CA ARG A 360 23.25 -2.99 1.47
C ARG A 360 23.47 -1.70 0.65
N PRO A 361 23.82 -0.57 1.28
CA PRO A 361 23.82 0.75 0.65
C PRO A 361 24.81 0.88 -0.52
N ASP A 362 25.82 0.01 -0.59
CA ASP A 362 26.79 0.01 -1.69
C ASP A 362 26.40 -0.89 -2.87
N LYS A 363 25.27 -1.61 -2.76
CA LYS A 363 24.80 -2.55 -3.80
C LYS A 363 23.55 -2.07 -4.53
N VAL A 364 22.87 -1.07 -4.01
CA VAL A 364 21.60 -0.55 -4.55
C VAL A 364 21.85 0.79 -5.21
N THR A 365 21.33 0.97 -6.43
CA THR A 365 21.49 2.22 -7.19
C THR A 365 20.28 3.12 -7.15
N ASP A 366 19.07 2.56 -7.06
CA ASP A 366 17.81 3.30 -7.08
C ASP A 366 16.73 2.58 -6.26
N VAL A 367 15.84 3.35 -5.62
CA VAL A 367 14.72 2.82 -4.82
C VAL A 367 13.44 3.53 -5.23
N LEU A 368 12.45 2.76 -5.71
CA LEU A 368 11.18 3.28 -6.20
C LEU A 368 10.03 2.60 -5.47
N VAL A 369 9.39 3.29 -4.52
CA VAL A 369 8.38 2.68 -3.65
C VAL A 369 7.07 3.44 -3.65
N CYS A 370 5.97 2.70 -3.54
CA CYS A 370 4.63 3.25 -3.34
C CYS A 370 4.07 2.80 -1.99
N VAL A 371 3.49 3.72 -1.23
CA VAL A 371 2.88 3.50 0.10
C VAL A 371 3.75 2.65 1.04
N PRO A 372 5.06 2.94 1.20
CA PRO A 372 5.96 2.11 1.98
C PRO A 372 5.49 2.00 3.43
N ALA A 373 5.41 0.76 3.94
CA ALA A 373 5.00 0.49 5.32
C ALA A 373 6.17 0.48 6.30
N GLY A 374 5.92 0.20 7.57
CA GLY A 374 6.93 -0.04 8.60
C GLY A 374 7.74 1.17 9.02
N ALA A 375 7.20 2.39 8.86
CA ALA A 375 7.89 3.63 9.20
C ALA A 375 7.40 4.22 10.52
N ASP A 376 8.34 4.65 11.36
CA ASP A 376 8.11 5.29 12.67
C ASP A 376 7.21 4.41 13.57
N THR A 377 7.59 3.15 13.70
CA THR A 377 6.82 2.08 14.34
C THR A 377 6.46 2.38 15.80
N ASN A 378 7.23 3.22 16.49
CA ASN A 378 6.97 3.68 17.85
C ASN A 378 6.15 4.99 17.90
N GLY A 379 5.70 5.50 16.74
CA GLY A 379 4.94 6.74 16.64
C GLY A 379 3.65 6.76 17.46
N ASP A 380 3.02 5.59 17.66
CA ASP A 380 1.80 5.45 18.47
C ASP A 380 2.02 5.90 19.94
N LEU A 381 3.18 5.62 20.50
CA LEU A 381 3.58 6.11 21.84
C LEU A 381 3.73 7.64 21.91
N HIS A 382 3.77 8.32 20.75
CA HIS A 382 4.04 9.74 20.59
C HIS A 382 2.92 10.49 19.87
N GLY A 383 1.68 9.97 19.92
CA GLY A 383 0.51 10.63 19.36
C GLY A 383 0.45 10.60 17.83
N ARG A 384 1.01 9.58 17.19
CA ARG A 384 0.90 9.30 15.76
C ARG A 384 0.07 8.04 15.53
N LYS A 385 -0.61 7.96 14.42
CA LYS A 385 -1.36 6.75 14.05
C LYS A 385 -0.42 5.57 13.89
N ALA A 386 -0.72 4.45 14.58
CA ALA A 386 -0.03 3.18 14.35
C ALA A 386 -0.23 2.70 12.90
N GLY A 387 0.86 2.30 12.24
CA GLY A 387 0.86 1.73 10.90
C GLY A 387 1.23 0.24 10.90
N TYR A 388 1.07 -0.40 9.72
CA TYR A 388 1.58 -1.76 9.54
C TYR A 388 3.08 -1.81 9.89
N PRO A 389 3.57 -2.84 10.59
CA PRO A 389 2.89 -4.09 10.94
C PRO A 389 2.09 -4.09 12.25
N TYR A 390 1.77 -2.94 12.82
CA TYR A 390 0.96 -2.78 14.03
C TYR A 390 1.61 -3.41 15.26
N TRP A 391 2.83 -2.98 15.58
CA TRP A 391 3.50 -3.38 16.80
C TRP A 391 2.65 -3.02 18.02
N PRO A 392 2.47 -3.95 19.00
CA PRO A 392 1.58 -3.71 20.14
C PRO A 392 2.19 -2.66 21.11
N SER A 393 1.63 -1.46 21.12
CA SER A 393 2.13 -0.33 21.93
C SER A 393 1.98 -0.52 23.44
N ASP A 394 1.16 -1.48 23.87
CA ASP A 394 1.02 -1.92 25.26
C ASP A 394 2.10 -2.92 25.71
N ASN A 395 2.99 -3.33 24.80
CA ASN A 395 4.08 -4.27 25.07
C ASN A 395 5.45 -3.62 24.84
N GLN A 396 6.16 -3.29 25.91
CA GLN A 396 7.44 -2.59 25.85
C GLN A 396 8.53 -3.40 25.12
N ASP A 397 8.56 -4.73 25.27
CA ASP A 397 9.54 -5.58 24.60
C ASP A 397 9.32 -5.58 23.09
N ALA A 398 8.05 -5.61 22.66
CA ALA A 398 7.71 -5.51 21.25
C ALA A 398 8.10 -4.13 20.69
N MET A 399 7.83 -3.03 21.41
CA MET A 399 8.21 -1.69 20.97
C MET A 399 9.73 -1.49 20.93
N ASN A 400 10.47 -2.10 21.84
CA ASN A 400 11.94 -2.12 21.79
C ASN A 400 12.46 -2.93 20.59
N ALA A 401 11.86 -4.09 20.30
CA ALA A 401 12.21 -4.91 19.15
C ALA A 401 11.87 -4.20 17.82
N ALA A 402 10.73 -3.51 17.77
CA ALA A 402 10.26 -2.78 16.59
C ALA A 402 11.30 -1.82 16.02
N LEU A 403 12.09 -1.17 16.87
CA LEU A 403 13.13 -0.22 16.47
C LEU A 403 14.22 -0.86 15.58
N TYR A 404 14.43 -2.16 15.66
CA TYR A 404 15.39 -2.87 14.81
C TYR A 404 14.84 -3.19 13.42
N PHE A 405 13.53 -3.05 13.22
CA PHE A 405 12.83 -3.36 11.96
C PHE A 405 12.16 -2.13 11.34
N ASP A 406 12.29 -0.97 11.97
CA ASP A 406 11.73 0.29 11.53
C ASP A 406 12.49 0.85 10.33
N THR A 407 11.79 1.13 9.23
CA THR A 407 12.38 1.70 8.01
C THR A 407 13.07 3.03 8.25
N VAL A 408 12.64 3.81 9.24
CA VAL A 408 13.26 5.08 9.65
C VAL A 408 14.75 4.90 9.98
N ASN A 409 15.09 3.81 10.65
CA ASN A 409 16.46 3.54 11.09
C ASN A 409 17.36 3.06 9.94
N PHE A 410 16.80 2.33 8.97
CA PHE A 410 17.50 1.93 7.74
C PHE A 410 17.67 3.10 6.78
N ALA A 411 16.66 3.97 6.69
CA ALA A 411 16.68 5.13 5.80
C ALA A 411 17.92 6.01 6.00
N SER A 412 18.41 6.13 7.24
CA SER A 412 19.62 6.89 7.56
C SER A 412 20.92 6.33 6.94
N ARG A 413 20.89 5.09 6.44
CA ARG A 413 22.04 4.40 5.80
C ARG A 413 21.96 4.42 4.26
N ILE A 414 20.85 4.82 3.67
CA ILE A 414 20.62 4.75 2.21
C ILE A 414 21.53 5.77 1.50
N LYS A 415 22.20 5.29 0.43
CA LYS A 415 23.04 6.11 -0.47
C LYS A 415 22.36 6.37 -1.81
N ALA A 416 21.49 5.46 -2.24
CA ALA A 416 20.76 5.54 -3.50
C ALA A 416 19.71 6.67 -3.48
N PRO A 417 19.40 7.29 -4.63
CA PRO A 417 18.23 8.13 -4.77
C PRO A 417 16.94 7.34 -4.51
N VAL A 418 15.99 7.96 -3.79
CA VAL A 418 14.73 7.33 -3.41
C VAL A 418 13.55 8.12 -3.94
N MET A 419 12.63 7.47 -4.68
CA MET A 419 11.30 7.97 -4.96
C MET A 419 10.29 7.24 -4.07
N ALA A 420 9.46 7.99 -3.35
CA ALA A 420 8.39 7.42 -2.53
C ALA A 420 7.06 8.13 -2.77
N GLY A 421 6.08 7.38 -3.29
CA GLY A 421 4.70 7.83 -3.40
C GLY A 421 3.88 7.40 -2.21
N PHE A 422 2.99 8.26 -1.68
CA PHE A 422 2.14 7.93 -0.54
C PHE A 422 0.93 8.85 -0.42
N GLY A 423 -0.13 8.33 0.20
CA GLY A 423 -1.39 9.04 0.40
C GLY A 423 -1.44 9.81 1.72
N PHE A 424 -2.03 11.02 1.73
CA PHE A 424 -2.16 11.82 2.96
C PHE A 424 -3.23 11.29 3.92
N ILE A 425 -4.12 10.43 3.44
CA ILE A 425 -5.16 9.79 4.26
C ILE A 425 -4.94 8.29 4.44
N ASP A 426 -3.73 7.81 4.17
CA ASP A 426 -3.34 6.42 4.38
C ASP A 426 -3.32 6.10 5.89
N THR A 427 -4.06 5.05 6.27
CA THR A 427 -4.17 4.57 7.67
C THR A 427 -3.37 3.29 7.92
N VAL A 428 -2.77 2.72 6.88
CA VAL A 428 -1.93 1.50 6.93
C VAL A 428 -0.45 1.85 6.92
N SER A 429 -0.06 2.78 6.03
CA SER A 429 1.26 3.42 6.00
C SER A 429 1.09 4.91 6.29
N PRO A 430 0.89 5.30 7.55
CA PRO A 430 0.54 6.68 7.88
C PRO A 430 1.57 7.67 7.36
N PRO A 431 1.13 8.75 6.69
CA PRO A 431 2.04 9.69 6.02
C PRO A 431 3.03 10.38 6.96
N ALA A 432 2.69 10.55 8.26
CA ALA A 432 3.64 11.06 9.25
C ALA A 432 4.88 10.15 9.38
N GLY A 433 4.68 8.84 9.39
CA GLY A 433 5.78 7.87 9.39
C GLY A 433 6.58 7.90 8.09
N VAL A 434 5.90 7.97 6.94
CA VAL A 434 6.58 8.03 5.63
C VAL A 434 7.44 9.30 5.50
N TRP A 435 6.92 10.47 5.91
CA TRP A 435 7.73 11.69 5.98
C TRP A 435 8.91 11.56 6.93
N THR A 436 8.69 10.95 8.11
CA THR A 436 9.77 10.69 9.08
C THR A 436 10.88 9.87 8.42
N MET A 437 10.54 8.80 7.72
CA MET A 437 11.48 7.94 7.00
C MET A 437 12.24 8.72 5.90
N LEU A 438 11.53 9.45 5.05
CA LEU A 438 12.12 10.27 4.00
C LEU A 438 13.10 11.31 4.58
N ASN A 439 12.74 11.92 5.71
CA ASN A 439 13.57 12.93 6.35
C ASN A 439 14.89 12.37 6.94
N GLN A 440 14.99 11.05 7.16
CA GLN A 440 16.22 10.38 7.58
C GLN A 440 17.16 10.04 6.41
N ILE A 441 16.67 10.02 5.17
CA ILE A 441 17.52 9.71 4.01
C ILE A 441 18.51 10.86 3.79
N PRO A 442 19.85 10.62 3.86
CA PRO A 442 20.83 11.68 3.69
C PRO A 442 20.99 12.11 2.23
N GLY A 443 20.69 11.23 1.30
CA GLY A 443 20.84 11.43 -0.14
C GLY A 443 19.63 12.07 -0.84
N PRO A 444 19.66 12.13 -2.19
CA PRO A 444 18.57 12.65 -3.00
C PRO A 444 17.30 11.85 -2.82
N LYS A 445 16.15 12.53 -2.69
CA LYS A 445 14.85 11.91 -2.50
C LYS A 445 13.76 12.70 -3.19
N GLU A 446 12.77 11.97 -3.72
CA GLU A 446 11.58 12.51 -4.40
C GLU A 446 10.32 12.02 -3.68
N PRO A 447 9.69 12.82 -2.83
CA PRO A 447 8.35 12.52 -2.34
C PRO A 447 7.33 12.77 -3.45
N VAL A 448 6.38 11.83 -3.62
CA VAL A 448 5.25 11.94 -4.54
C VAL A 448 3.95 11.83 -3.71
N PRO A 449 3.58 12.91 -2.98
CA PRO A 449 2.38 12.90 -2.15
C PRO A 449 1.10 12.93 -2.98
N VAL A 450 0.09 12.17 -2.55
CA VAL A 450 -1.26 12.15 -3.13
C VAL A 450 -2.25 12.51 -2.04
N ILE A 451 -2.76 13.75 -2.07
CA ILE A 451 -3.48 14.38 -0.95
C ILE A 451 -4.80 13.70 -0.54
N ASP A 452 -5.44 12.98 -1.46
CA ASP A 452 -6.73 12.33 -1.28
C ASP A 452 -6.67 10.81 -1.45
N SER A 453 -5.48 10.21 -1.34
CA SER A 453 -5.28 8.77 -1.47
C SER A 453 -5.15 8.08 -0.13
N GLU A 454 -5.77 6.91 -0.03
CA GLU A 454 -5.55 5.91 1.01
C GLU A 454 -4.50 4.87 0.57
N HIS A 455 -4.32 3.84 1.41
CA HIS A 455 -3.40 2.74 1.15
C HIS A 455 -3.85 1.81 0.02
N ASP A 456 -5.14 1.43 0.05
CA ASP A 456 -5.70 0.46 -0.88
C ASP A 456 -6.21 1.11 -2.14
N ASN A 457 -5.61 0.71 -3.22
CA ASN A 457 -5.93 1.16 -4.57
C ASN A 457 -7.08 0.37 -5.19
N TYR A 458 -8.22 0.23 -4.53
CA TYR A 458 -9.43 -0.23 -5.23
C TYR A 458 -9.88 0.76 -6.31
N THR A 459 -9.35 1.95 -6.29
CA THR A 459 -9.31 2.86 -7.43
C THR A 459 -7.85 3.12 -7.77
N TYR A 460 -7.29 2.31 -8.64
CA TYR A 460 -5.95 2.45 -9.25
C TYR A 460 -5.59 3.89 -9.65
N MET A 461 -6.59 4.73 -9.77
CA MET A 461 -6.45 6.09 -10.27
C MET A 461 -5.82 7.06 -9.26
N LYS A 462 -5.93 6.84 -7.94
CA LYS A 462 -5.42 7.82 -6.96
C LYS A 462 -3.92 7.71 -6.73
N MET A 463 -3.36 6.49 -6.71
CA MET A 463 -1.90 6.30 -6.65
C MET A 463 -1.23 6.30 -8.04
N GLU A 464 -1.98 6.60 -9.11
CA GLU A 464 -1.43 6.73 -10.46
C GLU A 464 -0.22 7.69 -10.54
N PRO A 465 -0.14 8.82 -9.80
CA PRO A 465 1.07 9.63 -9.80
C PRO A 465 2.34 8.87 -9.38
N CYS A 466 2.25 7.96 -8.38
CA CYS A 466 3.36 7.11 -7.99
C CYS A 466 3.70 6.07 -9.08
N HIS A 467 2.69 5.38 -9.59
CA HIS A 467 2.87 4.34 -10.61
C HIS A 467 3.39 4.90 -11.93
N ALA A 468 2.85 6.03 -12.39
CA ALA A 468 3.35 6.71 -13.59
C ALA A 468 4.81 7.12 -13.41
N ARG A 469 5.15 7.71 -12.25
CA ARG A 469 6.52 8.11 -11.97
C ARG A 469 7.48 6.93 -11.90
N THR A 470 7.05 5.81 -11.31
CA THR A 470 7.82 4.56 -11.30
C THR A 470 8.11 4.09 -12.72
N ARG A 471 7.10 4.01 -13.59
CA ARG A 471 7.27 3.61 -15.01
C ARG A 471 8.26 4.53 -15.74
N ASP A 472 8.08 5.86 -15.61
CA ASP A 472 8.97 6.83 -16.26
C ASP A 472 10.43 6.63 -15.87
N ILE A 473 10.69 6.33 -14.56
CA ILE A 473 12.06 6.12 -14.07
C ILE A 473 12.60 4.78 -14.55
N LEU A 474 11.80 3.70 -14.50
CA LEU A 474 12.21 2.39 -15.04
C LEU A 474 12.53 2.46 -16.52
N ASP A 475 11.70 3.14 -17.32
CA ASP A 475 11.94 3.37 -18.74
C ASP A 475 13.20 4.17 -19.04
N LEU A 476 13.56 5.08 -18.15
CA LEU A 476 14.82 5.83 -18.23
C LEU A 476 16.02 4.93 -17.91
N LEU A 477 15.96 4.20 -16.80
CA LEU A 477 17.08 3.41 -16.27
C LEU A 477 17.41 2.22 -17.18
N VAL A 478 16.42 1.51 -17.72
CA VAL A 478 16.65 0.38 -18.64
C VAL A 478 17.38 0.79 -19.90
N LYS A 479 17.25 2.04 -20.32
CA LYS A 479 17.97 2.64 -21.46
C LYS A 479 19.35 3.21 -21.09
N GLY A 480 19.80 2.98 -19.83
CA GLY A 480 21.07 3.47 -19.33
C GLY A 480 21.08 4.95 -18.92
N GLY A 481 19.91 5.56 -18.77
CA GLY A 481 19.77 6.90 -18.21
C GLY A 481 20.07 6.95 -16.70
N VAL A 482 20.07 8.15 -16.13
CA VAL A 482 20.32 8.38 -14.69
C VAL A 482 19.08 9.03 -14.08
N TYR A 483 18.56 8.42 -13.02
CA TYR A 483 17.47 9.00 -12.28
C TYR A 483 17.94 10.17 -11.40
N THR A 484 17.28 11.31 -11.56
CA THR A 484 17.48 12.50 -10.71
C THR A 484 16.16 12.81 -10.00
N PRO A 485 16.10 12.68 -8.67
CA PRO A 485 14.91 13.00 -7.89
C PRO A 485 14.44 14.44 -8.10
N LYS A 486 13.14 14.63 -8.22
CA LYS A 486 12.51 15.96 -8.23
C LYS A 486 12.36 16.46 -6.81
N GLU A 487 12.77 17.68 -6.57
CA GLU A 487 12.55 18.32 -5.28
C GLU A 487 11.05 18.53 -5.03
N LEU A 488 10.67 18.46 -3.75
CA LEU A 488 9.32 18.82 -3.33
C LEU A 488 9.06 20.29 -3.69
N GLN A 489 8.06 20.52 -4.49
CA GLN A 489 7.62 21.89 -4.80
C GLN A 489 6.85 22.45 -3.59
N PRO A 490 7.22 23.64 -3.09
CA PRO A 490 6.56 24.27 -1.95
C PRO A 490 5.10 24.69 -2.26
#